data_a1513652ebf30cf060931c8a89120e2c
#
_entry.id   a1513652ebf30cf060931c8a89120e2c
#
_cell.length_a   1.000
_cell.length_b   1.000
_cell.length_c   1.000
_cell.angle_alpha   90.00
_cell.angle_beta   90.00
_cell.angle_gamma   90.00
#
_symmetry.space_group_name_H-M   'P 1'
#
loop_
_entity.id
_entity.type
_entity.pdbx_description
1 polymer ?
#
loop_
_entity_poly.entity_id
_entity_poly.type
_entity_poly.pdbx_seq_one_letter_code
_entity_poly.pdbx_strand_id
1 'polypeptide(L)'
;SGYAATRGSVEEAEKRHVRDFINFKDPSGNSVDLVHAPHHSGRRYFPSRDAGITGFSHIGLRSLNPRRDEAFWTQLLSAKVSDRIGEAPLLRIDEVHHKIALFPSSYPGVQHINHQVESIDDVMRAYYILLEKRIPIRFGPGRHPTSGAMFLYFEGPDGMIYEYSTGVRLITEEDEKTYRPRTFPAIPSSFCMWGSKPDIPEFKT
;
A
#
# COMPACT_ATOMS: atom_id res chain seq x y z
N SER A 1 -16.37 5.93 -19.18
CA SER A 1 -16.49 5.55 -17.75
C SER A 1 -17.22 6.60 -16.90
N GLY A 2 -17.42 7.84 -17.37
CA GLY A 2 -18.10 8.93 -16.65
C GLY A 2 -17.28 9.63 -15.56
N TYR A 3 -16.01 9.26 -15.37
CA TYR A 3 -15.11 9.97 -14.45
C TYR A 3 -14.43 11.13 -15.18
N ALA A 4 -14.46 12.31 -14.54
CA ALA A 4 -13.76 13.48 -15.06
C ALA A 4 -12.25 13.30 -14.89
N ALA A 5 -11.50 13.50 -15.96
CA ALA A 5 -10.05 13.47 -15.96
C ALA A 5 -9.50 14.74 -16.60
N THR A 6 -8.42 15.27 -16.06
CA THR A 6 -7.75 16.48 -16.55
C THR A 6 -6.33 16.12 -16.95
N ARG A 7 -5.92 16.54 -18.17
CA ARG A 7 -4.53 16.42 -18.59
C ARG A 7 -3.68 17.47 -17.86
N GLY A 8 -2.56 17.05 -17.31
CA GLY A 8 -1.62 17.95 -16.66
C GLY A 8 -0.92 18.87 -17.66
N SER A 9 -0.46 20.01 -17.18
CA SER A 9 0.39 20.91 -17.95
C SER A 9 1.82 20.36 -18.09
N VAL A 10 2.59 20.92 -19.03
CA VAL A 10 4.01 20.56 -19.20
C VAL A 10 4.81 20.80 -17.90
N GLU A 11 4.59 21.95 -17.25
CA GLU A 11 5.27 22.28 -16.00
C GLU A 11 4.94 21.29 -14.87
N GLU A 12 3.69 20.84 -14.78
CA GLU A 12 3.27 19.84 -13.78
C GLU A 12 3.85 18.46 -14.10
N ALA A 13 3.99 18.09 -15.37
CA ALA A 13 4.63 16.85 -15.78
C ALA A 13 6.14 16.85 -15.47
N GLU A 14 6.81 17.98 -15.71
CA GLU A 14 8.23 18.17 -15.35
C GLU A 14 8.45 18.01 -13.82
N LYS A 15 7.60 18.61 -12.99
CA LYS A 15 7.65 18.46 -11.52
C LYS A 15 7.48 17.01 -11.05
N ARG A 16 6.75 16.20 -11.83
CA ARG A 16 6.53 14.77 -11.56
C ARG A 16 7.59 13.87 -12.20
N HIS A 17 8.53 14.45 -12.94
CA HIS A 17 9.50 13.69 -13.72
C HIS A 17 8.87 12.67 -14.65
N VAL A 18 7.80 13.06 -15.34
CA VAL A 18 7.09 12.25 -16.32
C VAL A 18 6.96 13.04 -17.64
N ARG A 19 6.72 12.33 -18.73
CA ARG A 19 6.49 12.98 -20.03
C ARG A 19 5.11 13.63 -20.12
N ASP A 20 4.12 12.96 -19.55
CA ASP A 20 2.72 13.40 -19.59
C ASP A 20 1.93 12.66 -18.50
N PHE A 21 0.78 13.20 -18.09
CA PHE A 21 -0.13 12.53 -17.18
C PHE A 21 -1.56 13.03 -17.30
N ILE A 22 -2.49 12.23 -16.85
CA ILE A 22 -3.86 12.66 -16.58
C ILE A 22 -4.14 12.50 -15.08
N ASN A 23 -4.77 13.52 -14.50
CA ASN A 23 -5.23 13.49 -13.11
C ASN A 23 -6.74 13.24 -13.07
N PHE A 24 -7.16 12.45 -12.12
CA PHE A 24 -8.56 12.23 -11.77
C PHE A 24 -8.69 11.95 -10.27
N LYS A 25 -9.92 11.88 -9.80
CA LYS A 25 -10.20 11.48 -8.41
C LYS A 25 -10.88 10.14 -8.41
N ASP A 26 -10.49 9.28 -7.44
CA ASP A 26 -11.29 8.12 -7.12
C ASP A 26 -12.64 8.54 -6.52
N PRO A 27 -13.63 7.64 -6.40
CA PRO A 27 -14.95 8.05 -5.90
C PRO A 27 -14.95 8.55 -4.46
N SER A 28 -13.94 8.26 -3.65
CA SER A 28 -13.77 8.82 -2.30
C SER A 28 -13.11 10.19 -2.31
N GLY A 29 -12.55 10.64 -3.44
CA GLY A 29 -11.92 11.95 -3.62
C GLY A 29 -10.39 11.92 -3.54
N ASN A 30 -9.76 10.75 -3.44
CA ASN A 30 -8.31 10.64 -3.52
C ASN A 30 -7.83 11.02 -4.92
N SER A 31 -6.78 11.85 -5.00
CA SER A 31 -6.19 12.27 -6.29
C SER A 31 -5.30 11.18 -6.83
N VAL A 32 -5.47 10.85 -8.12
CA VAL A 32 -4.74 9.80 -8.82
C VAL A 32 -4.17 10.36 -10.12
N ASP A 33 -2.89 10.13 -10.35
CA ASP A 33 -2.23 10.46 -11.60
C ASP A 33 -1.94 9.17 -12.40
N LEU A 34 -2.45 9.08 -13.63
CA LEU A 34 -1.98 8.11 -14.60
C LEU A 34 -0.86 8.73 -15.42
N VAL A 35 0.35 8.27 -15.21
CA VAL A 35 1.54 8.85 -15.81
C VAL A 35 1.98 8.09 -17.07
N HIS A 36 2.53 8.82 -18.02
CA HIS A 36 3.12 8.27 -19.23
C HIS A 36 4.62 8.56 -19.25
N ALA A 37 5.41 7.52 -19.54
CA ALA A 37 6.86 7.59 -19.71
C ALA A 37 7.55 8.31 -18.53
N PRO A 38 7.55 7.73 -17.31
CA PRO A 38 8.29 8.29 -16.19
C PRO A 38 9.79 8.34 -16.52
N HIS A 39 10.44 9.41 -16.08
CA HIS A 39 11.88 9.56 -16.29
C HIS A 39 12.63 8.59 -15.37
N HIS A 40 13.52 7.81 -15.95
CA HIS A 40 14.42 6.95 -15.20
C HIS A 40 15.78 7.64 -15.08
N SER A 41 16.27 7.81 -13.86
CA SER A 41 17.59 8.39 -13.62
C SER A 41 18.73 7.50 -14.15
N GLY A 42 18.47 6.24 -14.40
CA GLY A 42 19.49 5.23 -14.74
C GLY A 42 20.43 4.92 -13.57
N ARG A 43 20.19 5.47 -12.40
CA ARG A 43 21.00 5.28 -11.20
C ARG A 43 20.27 4.38 -10.22
N ARG A 44 21.00 3.42 -9.65
CA ARG A 44 20.50 2.67 -8.51
C ARG A 44 20.37 3.61 -7.31
N TYR A 45 19.29 3.44 -6.55
CA TYR A 45 19.13 4.12 -5.27
C TYR A 45 20.14 3.58 -4.26
N PHE A 46 20.92 4.48 -3.66
CA PHE A 46 21.83 4.17 -2.56
C PHE A 46 21.45 5.08 -1.39
N PRO A 47 20.72 4.57 -0.39
CA PRO A 47 20.37 5.35 0.79
C PRO A 47 21.61 5.66 1.60
N SER A 48 21.62 6.79 2.28
CA SER A 48 22.67 7.16 3.26
C SER A 48 22.71 6.21 4.46
N ARG A 49 21.63 5.50 4.72
CA ARG A 49 21.52 4.35 5.60
C ARG A 49 21.02 3.19 4.80
N ASP A 50 21.64 2.05 5.00
CA ASP A 50 21.11 0.81 4.43
C ASP A 50 19.91 0.36 5.27
N ALA A 51 18.71 0.71 4.79
CA ALA A 51 17.44 0.23 5.34
C ALA A 51 16.95 -1.02 4.61
N GLY A 52 17.72 -1.55 3.66
CA GLY A 52 17.34 -2.69 2.84
C GLY A 52 16.16 -2.43 1.91
N ILE A 53 15.79 -1.15 1.65
CA ILE A 53 14.65 -0.84 0.79
C ILE A 53 14.96 -1.27 -0.64
N THR A 54 14.12 -2.16 -1.18
CA THR A 54 14.21 -2.66 -2.56
C THR A 54 13.24 -1.95 -3.51
N GLY A 55 12.20 -1.31 -2.98
CA GLY A 55 11.25 -0.54 -3.78
C GLY A 55 9.97 -0.19 -3.04
N PHE A 56 9.07 0.48 -3.77
CA PHE A 56 7.69 0.70 -3.34
C PHE A 56 6.92 -0.62 -3.42
N SER A 57 6.16 -0.95 -2.38
CA SER A 57 5.33 -2.15 -2.34
C SER A 57 3.87 -1.84 -2.64
N HIS A 58 3.20 -1.11 -1.75
CA HIS A 58 1.78 -0.79 -1.89
C HIS A 58 1.41 0.50 -1.15
N ILE A 59 0.18 0.95 -1.38
CA ILE A 59 -0.44 2.07 -0.68
C ILE A 59 -1.74 1.62 -0.02
N GLY A 60 -1.94 2.02 1.23
CA GLY A 60 -3.24 1.99 1.89
C GLY A 60 -3.98 3.31 1.65
N LEU A 61 -5.20 3.24 1.19
CA LEU A 61 -6.07 4.39 0.98
C LEU A 61 -7.26 4.33 1.94
N ARG A 62 -7.65 5.49 2.45
CA ARG A 62 -8.90 5.67 3.17
C ARG A 62 -10.04 5.78 2.17
N SER A 63 -11.08 5.00 2.36
CA SER A 63 -12.24 4.91 1.48
C SER A 63 -13.52 5.23 2.24
N LEU A 64 -14.31 6.15 1.71
CA LEU A 64 -15.65 6.49 2.23
C LEU A 64 -16.67 5.38 1.95
N ASN A 65 -16.40 4.56 0.92
CA ASN A 65 -17.23 3.41 0.55
C ASN A 65 -16.37 2.38 -0.19
N PRO A 66 -15.79 1.39 0.51
CA PRO A 66 -14.86 0.43 -0.10
C PRO A 66 -15.41 -0.37 -1.28
N ARG A 67 -16.72 -0.69 -1.27
CA ARG A 67 -17.35 -1.44 -2.39
C ARG A 67 -17.42 -0.61 -3.66
N ARG A 68 -17.80 0.66 -3.54
CA ARG A 68 -17.85 1.59 -4.68
C ARG A 68 -16.45 1.85 -5.21
N ASP A 69 -15.49 2.09 -4.34
CA ASP A 69 -14.12 2.38 -4.73
C ASP A 69 -13.43 1.13 -5.31
N GLU A 70 -13.70 -0.06 -4.79
CA GLU A 70 -13.28 -1.32 -5.40
C GLU A 70 -13.79 -1.44 -6.84
N ALA A 71 -15.08 -1.18 -7.07
CA ALA A 71 -15.66 -1.23 -8.42
C ALA A 71 -14.94 -0.26 -9.38
N PHE A 72 -14.57 0.94 -8.89
CA PHE A 72 -13.76 1.88 -9.66
C PHE A 72 -12.40 1.29 -10.04
N TRP A 73 -11.62 0.80 -9.07
CA TRP A 73 -10.27 0.27 -9.32
C TRP A 73 -10.28 -0.97 -10.21
N THR A 74 -11.27 -1.86 -10.03
CA THR A 74 -11.38 -3.09 -10.82
C THR A 74 -11.85 -2.83 -12.24
N GLN A 75 -12.80 -1.92 -12.46
CA GLN A 75 -13.36 -1.63 -13.78
C GLN A 75 -12.49 -0.68 -14.60
N LEU A 76 -11.88 0.33 -13.98
CA LEU A 76 -11.09 1.34 -14.68
C LEU A 76 -9.64 0.89 -14.89
N LEU A 77 -9.03 0.30 -13.89
CA LEU A 77 -7.59 -0.04 -13.89
C LEU A 77 -7.33 -1.55 -13.91
N SER A 78 -8.38 -2.36 -14.12
CA SER A 78 -8.28 -3.82 -14.18
C SER A 78 -7.66 -4.46 -12.94
N ALA A 79 -7.74 -3.78 -11.80
CA ALA A 79 -7.27 -4.34 -10.54
C ALA A 79 -8.09 -5.59 -10.16
N LYS A 80 -7.45 -6.52 -9.47
CA LYS A 80 -8.10 -7.77 -9.04
C LYS A 80 -8.08 -7.85 -7.52
N VAL A 81 -9.17 -8.32 -6.93
CA VAL A 81 -9.22 -8.59 -5.49
C VAL A 81 -8.37 -9.82 -5.17
N SER A 82 -7.42 -9.67 -4.25
CA SER A 82 -6.64 -10.78 -3.72
C SER A 82 -7.27 -11.35 -2.46
N ASP A 83 -7.53 -10.52 -1.48
CA ASP A 83 -8.20 -10.90 -0.23
C ASP A 83 -9.03 -9.72 0.29
N ARG A 84 -9.80 -9.95 1.35
CA ARG A 84 -10.55 -8.92 2.10
C ARG A 84 -10.32 -9.08 3.60
N ILE A 85 -10.33 -7.97 4.31
CA ILE A 85 -10.47 -7.94 5.78
C ILE A 85 -11.74 -7.13 6.09
N GLY A 86 -12.80 -7.81 6.48
CA GLY A 86 -14.12 -7.19 6.57
C GLY A 86 -14.51 -6.58 5.22
N GLU A 87 -14.76 -5.27 5.21
CA GLU A 87 -15.09 -4.52 4.01
C GLU A 87 -13.86 -3.99 3.23
N ALA A 88 -12.65 -4.12 3.79
CA ALA A 88 -11.42 -3.63 3.15
C ALA A 88 -10.90 -4.62 2.09
N PRO A 89 -10.99 -4.31 0.78
CA PRO A 89 -10.39 -5.12 -0.27
C PRO A 89 -8.89 -4.81 -0.39
N LEU A 90 -8.12 -5.86 -0.65
CA LEU A 90 -6.71 -5.83 -0.99
C LEU A 90 -6.58 -6.13 -2.48
N LEU A 91 -6.16 -5.12 -3.27
CA LEU A 91 -6.21 -5.14 -4.73
C LEU A 91 -4.82 -5.26 -5.32
N ARG A 92 -4.65 -6.19 -6.28
CA ARG A 92 -3.43 -6.33 -7.08
C ARG A 92 -3.62 -5.77 -8.48
N ILE A 93 -2.54 -5.26 -9.05
CA ILE A 93 -2.43 -4.81 -10.44
C ILE A 93 -1.27 -5.52 -11.18
N ASP A 94 -0.51 -6.32 -10.45
CA ASP A 94 0.56 -7.20 -10.92
C ASP A 94 0.54 -8.50 -10.08
N GLU A 95 1.62 -9.27 -10.08
CA GLU A 95 1.73 -10.54 -9.34
C GLU A 95 1.77 -10.34 -7.81
N VAL A 96 2.12 -9.14 -7.32
CA VAL A 96 2.20 -8.89 -5.88
C VAL A 96 0.79 -8.92 -5.28
N HIS A 97 0.63 -9.61 -4.16
CA HIS A 97 -0.66 -9.84 -3.50
C HIS A 97 -1.57 -8.60 -3.47
N HIS A 98 -1.01 -7.42 -3.24
CA HIS A 98 -1.76 -6.16 -3.39
C HIS A 98 -0.80 -4.98 -3.59
N LYS A 99 -1.27 -4.01 -4.35
CA LYS A 99 -0.67 -2.69 -4.57
C LYS A 99 -1.51 -1.58 -3.97
N ILE A 100 -2.79 -1.86 -3.73
CA ILE A 100 -3.76 -0.93 -3.17
C ILE A 100 -4.57 -1.68 -2.12
N ALA A 101 -4.72 -1.07 -0.94
CA ALA A 101 -5.66 -1.52 0.07
C ALA A 101 -6.64 -0.38 0.37
N LEU A 102 -7.95 -0.69 0.41
CA LEU A 102 -9.00 0.31 0.64
C LEU A 102 -9.60 0.09 2.04
N PHE A 103 -9.26 0.95 2.98
CA PHE A 103 -9.75 0.84 4.36
C PHE A 103 -10.95 1.75 4.60
N PRO A 104 -12.05 1.24 5.18
CA PRO A 104 -13.18 2.06 5.56
C PRO A 104 -12.75 3.23 6.44
N SER A 105 -13.18 4.43 6.11
CA SER A 105 -12.87 5.64 6.87
C SER A 105 -13.95 6.71 6.66
N SER A 106 -14.04 7.67 7.58
CA SER A 106 -14.93 8.83 7.46
C SER A 106 -14.36 9.97 6.61
N TYR A 107 -13.10 9.87 6.15
CA TYR A 107 -12.44 10.86 5.31
C TYR A 107 -11.46 10.15 4.36
N PRO A 108 -11.24 10.72 3.17
CA PRO A 108 -10.29 10.16 2.19
C PRO A 108 -8.84 10.49 2.55
N GLY A 109 -7.91 9.88 1.84
CA GLY A 109 -6.48 10.18 1.94
C GLY A 109 -5.62 8.93 1.97
N VAL A 110 -4.33 9.12 1.98
CA VAL A 110 -3.36 8.03 2.17
C VAL A 110 -3.41 7.60 3.63
N GLN A 111 -3.60 6.29 3.84
CA GLN A 111 -3.60 5.70 5.17
C GLN A 111 -2.18 5.28 5.57
N HIS A 112 -1.45 4.60 4.67
CA HIS A 112 -0.03 4.29 4.83
C HIS A 112 0.66 4.10 3.47
N ILE A 113 1.99 4.19 3.48
CA ILE A 113 2.86 3.87 2.35
C ILE A 113 3.78 2.74 2.76
N ASN A 114 3.79 1.66 1.97
CA ASN A 114 4.66 0.50 2.21
C ASN A 114 5.88 0.52 1.29
N HIS A 115 7.05 0.34 1.89
CA HIS A 115 8.30 0.05 1.20
C HIS A 115 8.72 -1.40 1.46
N GLN A 116 8.96 -2.13 0.37
CA GLN A 116 9.54 -3.46 0.47
C GLN A 116 11.00 -3.36 0.89
N VAL A 117 11.39 -4.21 1.85
CA VAL A 117 12.79 -4.41 2.25
C VAL A 117 13.24 -5.82 1.88
N GLU A 118 14.55 -6.02 1.82
CA GLU A 118 15.14 -7.26 1.30
C GLU A 118 14.85 -8.46 2.20
N SER A 119 14.90 -8.27 3.52
CA SER A 119 14.82 -9.37 4.47
C SER A 119 14.09 -9.02 5.77
N ILE A 120 13.76 -10.03 6.55
CA ILE A 120 13.23 -9.85 7.91
C ILE A 120 14.26 -9.16 8.82
N ASP A 121 15.55 -9.35 8.57
CA ASP A 121 16.60 -8.69 9.36
C ASP A 121 16.56 -7.18 9.17
N ASP A 122 16.18 -6.69 7.98
CA ASP A 122 16.00 -5.25 7.72
C ASP A 122 14.79 -4.70 8.49
N VAL A 123 13.70 -5.45 8.54
CA VAL A 123 12.53 -5.10 9.37
C VAL A 123 12.93 -5.00 10.84
N MET A 124 13.70 -5.98 11.34
CA MET A 124 14.08 -6.02 12.76
C MET A 124 15.15 -4.98 13.09
N ARG A 125 16.12 -4.73 12.21
CA ARG A 125 17.06 -3.62 12.39
C ARG A 125 16.34 -2.27 12.44
N ALA A 126 15.38 -2.06 11.52
CA ALA A 126 14.55 -0.85 11.53
C ALA A 126 13.78 -0.71 12.85
N TYR A 127 13.19 -1.80 13.35
CA TYR A 127 12.49 -1.81 14.64
C TYR A 127 13.34 -1.27 15.79
N TYR A 128 14.56 -1.78 15.96
CA TYR A 128 15.45 -1.33 17.03
C TYR A 128 15.96 0.11 16.84
N ILE A 129 16.22 0.52 15.59
CA ILE A 129 16.59 1.91 15.28
C ILE A 129 15.43 2.86 15.62
N LEU A 130 14.20 2.52 15.29
CA LEU A 130 13.03 3.34 15.61
C LEU A 130 12.82 3.46 17.11
N LEU A 131 13.01 2.38 17.87
CA LEU A 131 12.97 2.40 19.34
C LEU A 131 14.05 3.32 19.93
N GLU A 132 15.31 3.19 19.49
CA GLU A 132 16.41 4.03 19.91
C GLU A 132 16.13 5.51 19.67
N LYS A 133 15.57 5.82 18.51
CA LYS A 133 15.20 7.19 18.11
C LYS A 133 13.87 7.68 18.66
N ARG A 134 13.18 6.86 19.43
CA ARG A 134 11.86 7.16 20.01
C ARG A 134 10.82 7.54 18.96
N ILE A 135 10.92 6.94 17.77
CA ILE A 135 9.91 7.11 16.73
C ILE A 135 8.73 6.18 17.05
N PRO A 136 7.49 6.68 17.05
CA PRO A 136 6.32 5.88 17.39
C PRO A 136 6.14 4.69 16.45
N ILE A 137 6.14 3.48 17.01
CA ILE A 137 5.76 2.27 16.30
C ILE A 137 4.26 2.11 16.43
N ARG A 138 3.57 2.05 15.30
CA ARG A 138 2.11 2.00 15.23
C ARG A 138 1.56 0.59 15.15
N PHE A 139 2.36 -0.34 14.59
CA PHE A 139 1.95 -1.74 14.48
C PHE A 139 3.15 -2.63 14.13
N GLY A 140 3.24 -3.78 14.72
CA GLY A 140 4.33 -4.74 14.46
C GLY A 140 5.44 -4.71 15.52
N PRO A 141 6.53 -5.45 15.30
CA PRO A 141 6.73 -6.38 14.19
C PRO A 141 5.65 -7.46 14.15
N GLY A 142 5.27 -7.89 12.94
CA GLY A 142 4.22 -8.87 12.77
C GLY A 142 4.25 -9.58 11.43
N ARG A 143 3.26 -10.47 11.21
CA ARG A 143 3.06 -11.15 9.94
C ARG A 143 1.58 -11.12 9.56
N HIS A 144 1.27 -10.64 8.35
CA HIS A 144 -0.09 -10.59 7.84
C HIS A 144 -0.60 -11.97 7.42
N PRO A 145 -1.77 -12.43 7.88
CA PRO A 145 -2.35 -13.72 7.42
C PRO A 145 -2.83 -13.66 5.97
N THR A 146 -3.13 -12.48 5.44
CA THR A 146 -3.57 -12.27 4.05
C THR A 146 -2.40 -12.46 3.08
N SER A 147 -1.46 -11.55 3.08
CA SER A 147 -0.34 -11.50 2.13
C SER A 147 0.87 -12.35 2.53
N GLY A 148 0.93 -12.82 3.79
CA GLY A 148 2.10 -13.50 4.34
C GLY A 148 3.28 -12.58 4.65
N ALA A 149 3.20 -11.29 4.33
CA ALA A 149 4.27 -10.33 4.55
C ALA A 149 4.58 -10.14 6.03
N MET A 150 5.85 -10.12 6.37
CA MET A 150 6.36 -9.66 7.67
C MET A 150 6.52 -8.15 7.63
N PHE A 151 6.06 -7.45 8.64
CA PHE A 151 5.84 -6.01 8.59
C PHE A 151 6.21 -5.24 9.85
N LEU A 152 6.38 -3.94 9.69
CA LEU A 152 6.56 -2.96 10.75
C LEU A 152 5.98 -1.60 10.30
N TYR A 153 4.99 -1.08 11.02
CA TYR A 153 4.41 0.25 10.79
C TYR A 153 4.94 1.25 11.82
N PHE A 154 5.29 2.43 11.35
CA PHE A 154 5.81 3.52 12.19
C PHE A 154 5.37 4.89 11.66
N GLU A 155 5.46 5.89 12.51
CA GLU A 155 5.10 7.26 12.15
C GLU A 155 6.28 7.99 11.52
N GLY A 156 6.06 8.61 10.38
CA GLY A 156 7.02 9.49 9.74
C GLY A 156 7.01 10.92 10.32
N PRO A 157 7.96 11.76 9.91
CA PRO A 157 8.09 13.12 10.43
C PRO A 157 6.91 14.04 10.10
N ASP A 158 6.13 13.69 9.12
CA ASP A 158 4.90 14.36 8.67
C ASP A 158 3.61 13.81 9.31
N GLY A 159 3.75 12.86 10.25
CA GLY A 159 2.62 12.16 10.89
C GLY A 159 1.98 11.08 10.02
N MET A 160 2.49 10.85 8.80
CA MET A 160 2.03 9.76 7.94
C MET A 160 2.53 8.42 8.46
N ILE A 161 1.74 7.37 8.28
CA ILE A 161 2.16 6.01 8.62
C ILE A 161 2.96 5.44 7.45
N TYR A 162 4.15 4.96 7.76
CA TYR A 162 5.00 4.18 6.86
C TYR A 162 5.05 2.73 7.29
N GLU A 163 5.18 1.85 6.32
CA GLU A 163 5.37 0.43 6.55
C GLU A 163 6.64 -0.06 5.87
N TYR A 164 7.42 -0.87 6.58
CA TYR A 164 8.42 -1.76 5.96
C TYR A 164 7.90 -3.18 5.97
N SER A 165 8.04 -3.88 4.84
CA SER A 165 7.63 -5.28 4.77
C SER A 165 8.50 -6.10 3.84
N THR A 166 8.49 -7.42 4.07
CA THR A 166 9.18 -8.41 3.24
C THR A 166 8.39 -9.71 3.17
N GLY A 167 8.65 -10.54 2.15
CA GLY A 167 8.04 -11.87 2.03
C GLY A 167 6.55 -11.84 1.64
N VAL A 168 6.12 -10.80 0.94
CA VAL A 168 4.77 -10.71 0.39
C VAL A 168 4.52 -11.84 -0.61
N ARG A 169 3.33 -12.46 -0.54
CA ARG A 169 2.89 -13.49 -1.49
C ARG A 169 2.83 -12.93 -2.91
N LEU A 170 3.30 -13.71 -3.85
CA LEU A 170 3.05 -13.51 -5.27
C LEU A 170 1.87 -14.39 -5.71
N ILE A 171 1.08 -13.88 -6.62
CA ILE A 171 -0.01 -14.58 -7.31
C ILE A 171 0.37 -14.53 -8.78
N THR A 172 1.05 -15.57 -9.23
CA THR A 172 1.57 -15.66 -10.60
C THR A 172 0.42 -15.83 -11.61
N GLU A 173 0.73 -15.70 -12.88
CA GLU A 173 -0.25 -15.96 -13.96
C GLU A 173 -0.80 -17.38 -13.91
N GLU A 174 -0.01 -18.35 -13.45
CA GLU A 174 -0.46 -19.72 -13.27
C GLU A 174 -1.40 -19.86 -12.07
N ASP A 175 -1.07 -19.19 -10.95
CA ASP A 175 -1.92 -19.17 -9.74
C ASP A 175 -3.30 -18.56 -10.03
N GLU A 176 -3.40 -17.58 -10.93
CA GLU A 176 -4.64 -16.91 -11.33
C GLU A 176 -5.76 -17.89 -11.73
N LYS A 177 -5.42 -19.01 -12.34
CA LYS A 177 -6.38 -20.02 -12.80
C LYS A 177 -7.17 -20.64 -11.64
N THR A 178 -6.53 -20.77 -10.49
CA THR A 178 -7.07 -21.45 -9.31
C THR A 178 -7.25 -20.52 -8.11
N TYR A 179 -6.64 -19.34 -8.13
CA TYR A 179 -6.72 -18.39 -7.02
C TYR A 179 -8.16 -17.99 -6.73
N ARG A 180 -8.51 -18.01 -5.45
CA ARG A 180 -9.81 -17.52 -4.97
C ARG A 180 -9.57 -16.55 -3.83
N PRO A 181 -10.09 -15.32 -3.91
CA PRO A 181 -10.03 -14.34 -2.83
C PRO A 181 -10.61 -14.91 -1.54
N ARG A 182 -9.88 -14.72 -0.43
CA ARG A 182 -10.35 -15.07 0.90
C ARG A 182 -10.94 -13.85 1.59
N THR A 183 -11.89 -14.06 2.47
CA THR A 183 -12.43 -13.02 3.34
C THR A 183 -12.10 -13.34 4.78
N PHE A 184 -11.38 -12.43 5.43
CA PHE A 184 -11.02 -12.50 6.83
C PHE A 184 -11.99 -11.61 7.63
N PRO A 185 -12.40 -12.00 8.82
CA PRO A 185 -13.21 -11.12 9.67
C PRO A 185 -12.41 -9.88 10.08
N ALA A 186 -13.10 -8.77 10.38
CA ALA A 186 -12.45 -7.55 10.86
C ALA A 186 -12.12 -7.67 12.36
N ILE A 187 -11.11 -8.45 12.70
CA ILE A 187 -10.61 -8.70 14.06
C ILE A 187 -9.09 -8.63 14.10
N PRO A 188 -8.43 -8.38 15.24
CA PRO A 188 -6.99 -8.20 15.33
C PRO A 188 -6.15 -9.35 14.74
N SER A 189 -6.58 -10.60 14.88
CA SER A 189 -5.89 -11.77 14.33
C SER A 189 -5.88 -11.82 12.79
N SER A 190 -6.79 -11.09 12.14
CA SER A 190 -6.82 -10.95 10.68
C SER A 190 -5.78 -9.94 10.15
N PHE A 191 -5.23 -9.12 11.03
CA PHE A 191 -4.16 -8.18 10.70
C PHE A 191 -2.79 -8.72 11.09
N CYS A 192 -2.67 -9.54 12.14
CA CYS A 192 -1.38 -10.07 12.59
C CYS A 192 -1.48 -11.49 13.15
N MET A 193 -0.70 -12.41 12.56
CA MET A 193 -0.58 -13.80 13.04
C MET A 193 0.24 -13.92 14.34
N TRP A 194 1.15 -12.96 14.61
CA TRP A 194 2.08 -13.04 15.73
C TRP A 194 1.58 -12.35 16.99
N GLY A 195 0.37 -11.78 16.94
CA GLY A 195 -0.30 -11.19 18.11
C GLY A 195 0.05 -9.73 18.39
N SER A 196 0.82 -9.04 17.50
CA SER A 196 0.95 -7.59 17.58
C SER A 196 -0.42 -6.94 17.39
N LYS A 197 -0.68 -5.86 18.13
CA LYS A 197 -1.94 -5.13 18.08
C LYS A 197 -1.75 -3.79 17.37
N PRO A 198 -2.62 -3.43 16.39
CA PRO A 198 -2.48 -2.17 15.67
C PRO A 198 -2.87 -0.98 16.53
N ASP A 199 -2.07 0.08 16.47
CA ASP A 199 -2.42 1.43 16.90
C ASP A 199 -2.69 2.33 15.69
N ILE A 200 -3.54 1.86 14.79
CA ILE A 200 -3.97 2.51 13.57
C ILE A 200 -5.50 2.50 13.58
N PRO A 201 -6.18 3.66 13.50
CA PRO A 201 -7.64 3.75 13.67
C PRO A 201 -8.43 2.80 12.77
N GLU A 202 -8.07 2.71 11.50
CA GLU A 202 -8.77 1.89 10.50
C GLU A 202 -8.58 0.38 10.71
N PHE A 203 -7.63 -0.03 11.58
CA PHE A 203 -7.39 -1.44 11.96
C PHE A 203 -7.96 -1.78 13.33
N LYS A 204 -8.46 -0.79 14.07
CA LYS A 204 -9.16 -1.00 15.35
C LYS A 204 -10.62 -1.33 15.03
N THR A 205 -11.02 -2.52 15.38
CA THR A 205 -12.38 -3.07 15.21
C THR A 205 -13.07 -3.19 16.55
#